data_e8912ebbc3ac9219de53959c75bee8c1
#
_entry.id   e8912ebbc3ac9219de53959c75bee8c1
#
_cell.length_a   1.000
_cell.length_b   1.000
_cell.length_c   1.000
_cell.angle_alpha   90.00
_cell.angle_beta   90.00
_cell.angle_gamma   90.00
#
_symmetry.space_group_name_H-M   'P 1'
#
loop_
_entity.id
_entity.type
_entity.pdbx_description
1 polymer ?
#
loop_
_entity_poly.entity_id
_entity_poly.type
_entity_poly.pdbx_seq_one_letter_code
_entity_poly.pdbx_strand_id
1 'polypeptide(L)'
;MIISTTTIIAGAVVVLLAVLGSLINPFLRSLRFQKTETAENQPPVSILITAHDNLAELERNLPMFLRQQYATDYQVIVVCQSTDGETQDFLKRTAAENPHLYYTYIPESSRYMSRKKLQITLGVKAAKHEWIILTEPNCRPSNDKWLQTMARQCQDPNHLVLGYVALDEETKSVRRFDSIRKAYYVLRRAQQTYGYRSHMPNVAFRKSDFMKEQGYQGNLEYVRGEYDFLVNKYAHCGDTATELDCDAWLIREAPSSKSWHNAHLYLQASRKSLERAGSMRTLMFFDHLMPHLSLIATLAVAAYSILMKNWILTGCAGFSFLLLFIVRMLIANKAIRHFDDGIAMFKLPFFEYGIIWRNLATKLRYWRADKNDFTSHKL
;
A
#
# COMPACT_ATOMS: atom_id res chain seq x y z
N MET A 1 12.64 -11.49 52.74
CA MET A 1 13.24 -10.95 51.48
C MET A 1 12.82 -9.48 51.39
N ILE A 2 13.73 -8.55 51.66
CA ILE A 2 13.42 -7.11 51.59
C ILE A 2 13.47 -6.73 50.12
N ILE A 3 12.31 -6.36 49.57
CA ILE A 3 12.24 -5.89 48.18
C ILE A 3 12.84 -4.48 48.14
N SER A 4 13.93 -4.28 47.43
CA SER A 4 14.54 -2.96 47.32
C SER A 4 13.70 -2.04 46.42
N THR A 5 13.69 -0.75 46.71
CA THR A 5 13.02 0.26 45.87
C THR A 5 13.50 0.20 44.40
N THR A 6 14.78 -0.09 44.18
CA THR A 6 15.36 -0.27 42.84
C THR A 6 14.75 -1.46 42.09
N THR A 7 14.46 -2.58 42.77
CA THR A 7 13.78 -3.74 42.17
C THR A 7 12.37 -3.37 41.72
N ILE A 8 11.62 -2.63 42.54
CA ILE A 8 10.25 -2.19 42.20
C ILE A 8 10.29 -1.25 40.98
N ILE A 9 11.15 -0.24 41.00
CA ILE A 9 11.27 0.72 39.87
C ILE A 9 11.67 0.02 38.59
N ALA A 10 12.71 -0.81 38.63
CA ALA A 10 13.19 -1.53 37.43
C ALA A 10 12.12 -2.48 36.88
N GLY A 11 11.40 -3.21 37.73
CA GLY A 11 10.30 -4.07 37.35
C GLY A 11 9.15 -3.29 36.72
N ALA A 12 8.75 -2.17 37.33
CA ALA A 12 7.69 -1.29 36.80
C ALA A 12 8.08 -0.70 35.43
N VAL A 13 9.32 -0.25 35.26
CA VAL A 13 9.81 0.32 33.99
C VAL A 13 9.81 -0.72 32.88
N VAL A 14 10.29 -1.94 33.12
CA VAL A 14 10.33 -2.96 32.06
C VAL A 14 8.94 -3.43 31.66
N VAL A 15 8.01 -3.53 32.60
CA VAL A 15 6.60 -3.85 32.30
C VAL A 15 5.94 -2.71 31.52
N LEU A 16 6.16 -1.46 31.93
CA LEU A 16 5.62 -0.29 31.22
C LEU A 16 6.14 -0.23 29.77
N LEU A 17 7.43 -0.47 29.55
CA LEU A 17 8.01 -0.53 28.22
C LEU A 17 7.39 -1.64 27.36
N ALA A 18 7.09 -2.81 27.96
CA ALA A 18 6.44 -3.91 27.24
C ALA A 18 4.99 -3.55 26.89
N VAL A 19 4.26 -2.89 27.77
CA VAL A 19 2.91 -2.37 27.48
C VAL A 19 2.94 -1.36 26.33
N LEU A 20 3.81 -0.34 26.42
CA LEU A 20 3.96 0.66 25.36
C LEU A 20 4.40 0.04 24.04
N GLY A 21 5.38 -0.87 24.07
CA GLY A 21 5.82 -1.61 22.90
C GLY A 21 4.74 -2.46 22.26
N SER A 22 3.76 -2.93 23.04
CA SER A 22 2.62 -3.71 22.54
C SER A 22 1.52 -2.83 21.96
N LEU A 23 1.22 -1.70 22.61
CA LEU A 23 0.11 -0.81 22.25
C LEU A 23 0.46 0.14 21.08
N ILE A 24 1.73 0.49 20.91
CA ILE A 24 2.17 1.26 19.73
C ILE A 24 2.30 0.31 18.54
N ASN A 25 1.16 0.05 17.90
CA ASN A 25 1.03 -0.93 16.82
C ASN A 25 -0.02 -0.43 15.80
N PRO A 26 0.24 -0.48 14.47
CA PRO A 26 -0.73 -0.06 13.46
C PRO A 26 -2.03 -0.86 13.54
N PHE A 27 -1.96 -2.12 13.95
CA PHE A 27 -3.09 -3.04 14.02
C PHE A 27 -4.00 -2.85 15.25
N LEU A 28 -3.59 -2.02 16.24
CA LEU A 28 -4.38 -1.83 17.47
C LEU A 28 -5.78 -1.28 17.18
N ARG A 29 -5.89 -0.42 16.19
CA ARG A 29 -7.18 0.13 15.75
C ARG A 29 -7.58 -0.52 14.44
N SER A 30 -8.77 -1.13 14.41
CA SER A 30 -9.31 -1.76 13.21
C SER A 30 -9.59 -0.76 12.09
N LEU A 31 -9.50 -1.22 10.86
CA LEU A 31 -10.09 -0.56 9.71
C LEU A 31 -11.62 -0.66 9.78
N ARG A 32 -12.31 0.34 9.24
CA ARG A 32 -13.77 0.31 9.11
C ARG A 32 -14.11 -0.38 7.80
N PHE A 33 -14.87 -1.46 7.88
CA PHE A 33 -15.42 -2.19 6.75
C PHE A 33 -16.87 -1.73 6.59
N GLN A 34 -17.12 -0.88 5.62
CA GLN A 34 -18.47 -0.42 5.32
C GLN A 34 -19.09 -1.39 4.32
N LYS A 35 -20.15 -2.08 4.73
CA LYS A 35 -21.07 -2.72 3.80
C LYS A 35 -22.03 -1.64 3.30
N THR A 36 -21.65 -0.95 2.26
CA THR A 36 -22.55 -0.02 1.57
C THR A 36 -23.36 -0.86 0.58
N GLU A 37 -24.68 -0.72 0.59
CA GLU A 37 -25.53 -1.32 -0.44
C GLU A 37 -25.12 -0.78 -1.80
N THR A 38 -25.19 -1.63 -2.81
CA THR A 38 -24.89 -1.24 -4.19
C THR A 38 -25.90 -0.18 -4.60
N ALA A 39 -25.47 1.04 -4.88
CA ALA A 39 -26.33 2.09 -5.35
C ALA A 39 -26.98 1.66 -6.68
N GLU A 40 -28.30 1.85 -6.83
CA GLU A 40 -29.00 1.54 -8.08
C GLU A 40 -28.47 2.34 -9.28
N ASN A 41 -27.87 3.50 -9.01
CA ASN A 41 -27.37 4.43 -10.02
C ASN A 41 -25.87 4.68 -9.85
N GLN A 42 -25.06 3.72 -10.28
CA GLN A 42 -23.60 3.86 -10.28
C GLN A 42 -23.13 4.74 -11.44
N PRO A 43 -22.11 5.61 -11.25
CA PRO A 43 -21.59 6.45 -12.32
C PRO A 43 -20.85 5.62 -13.37
N PRO A 44 -20.82 6.04 -14.64
CA PRO A 44 -19.97 5.41 -15.63
C PRO A 44 -18.48 5.63 -15.30
N VAL A 45 -17.63 4.60 -15.57
CA VAL A 45 -16.24 4.53 -15.11
C VAL A 45 -15.28 4.18 -16.25
N SER A 46 -14.10 4.80 -16.25
CA SER A 46 -12.97 4.39 -17.11
C SER A 46 -11.89 3.67 -16.27
N ILE A 47 -11.57 2.44 -16.62
CA ILE A 47 -10.46 1.69 -16.02
C ILE A 47 -9.21 1.99 -16.82
N LEU A 48 -8.15 2.51 -16.18
CA LEU A 48 -6.90 2.89 -16.84
C LEU A 48 -5.77 1.94 -16.43
N ILE A 49 -5.17 1.30 -17.43
CA ILE A 49 -4.05 0.37 -17.29
C ILE A 49 -2.86 0.90 -18.09
N THR A 50 -1.68 1.01 -17.45
CA THR A 50 -0.44 1.46 -18.10
C THR A 50 0.50 0.28 -18.29
N ALA A 51 0.81 -0.07 -19.54
CA ALA A 51 1.63 -1.23 -19.91
C ALA A 51 3.03 -0.82 -20.39
N HIS A 52 4.05 -1.59 -19.97
CA HIS A 52 5.44 -1.44 -20.40
C HIS A 52 6.14 -2.80 -20.32
N ASP A 53 6.35 -3.44 -21.45
CA ASP A 53 6.92 -4.78 -21.54
C ASP A 53 6.14 -5.81 -20.67
N ASN A 54 4.80 -5.74 -20.74
CA ASN A 54 3.90 -6.51 -19.89
C ASN A 54 2.89 -7.35 -20.69
N LEU A 55 3.25 -7.81 -21.87
CA LEU A 55 2.32 -8.58 -22.73
C LEU A 55 1.74 -9.79 -21.99
N ALA A 56 2.59 -10.60 -21.35
CA ALA A 56 2.15 -11.82 -20.69
C ALA A 56 1.18 -11.56 -19.53
N GLU A 57 1.40 -10.47 -18.77
CA GLU A 57 0.47 -10.04 -17.72
C GLU A 57 -0.85 -9.52 -18.30
N LEU A 58 -0.81 -8.76 -19.40
CA LEU A 58 -2.00 -8.29 -20.09
C LEU A 58 -2.84 -9.43 -20.65
N GLU A 59 -2.23 -10.40 -21.31
CA GLU A 59 -2.94 -11.57 -21.85
C GLU A 59 -3.70 -12.34 -20.76
N ARG A 60 -3.11 -12.49 -19.58
CA ARG A 60 -3.75 -13.17 -18.45
C ARG A 60 -4.84 -12.34 -17.77
N ASN A 61 -4.60 -11.05 -17.56
CA ASN A 61 -5.40 -10.26 -16.63
C ASN A 61 -6.41 -9.32 -17.31
N LEU A 62 -6.13 -8.81 -18.52
CA LEU A 62 -7.03 -7.91 -19.23
C LEU A 62 -8.43 -8.49 -19.47
N PRO A 63 -8.60 -9.78 -19.84
CA PRO A 63 -9.93 -10.35 -20.01
C PRO A 63 -10.82 -10.27 -18.80
N MET A 64 -10.24 -10.27 -17.57
CA MET A 64 -11.00 -10.15 -16.32
C MET A 64 -11.55 -8.73 -16.12
N PHE A 65 -10.88 -7.69 -16.60
CA PHE A 65 -11.39 -6.31 -16.61
C PHE A 65 -12.46 -6.09 -17.67
N LEU A 66 -12.39 -6.82 -18.79
CA LEU A 66 -13.36 -6.71 -19.90
C LEU A 66 -14.67 -7.47 -19.64
N ARG A 67 -14.74 -8.33 -18.63
CA ARG A 67 -15.91 -9.16 -18.30
C ARG A 67 -16.60 -8.73 -17.01
N GLN A 68 -16.37 -7.48 -16.55
CA GLN A 68 -16.97 -7.00 -15.32
C GLN A 68 -18.49 -6.85 -15.46
N GLN A 69 -19.22 -7.28 -14.44
CA GLN A 69 -20.65 -7.03 -14.32
C GLN A 69 -20.85 -5.59 -13.83
N TYR A 70 -21.36 -4.75 -14.71
CA TYR A 70 -21.59 -3.35 -14.38
C TYR A 70 -22.88 -2.84 -15.02
N ALA A 71 -23.73 -2.19 -14.24
CA ALA A 71 -25.07 -1.79 -14.69
C ALA A 71 -25.06 -0.58 -15.65
N THR A 72 -24.04 0.28 -15.54
CA THR A 72 -23.86 1.45 -16.41
C THR A 72 -22.70 1.23 -17.38
N ASP A 73 -22.38 2.24 -18.18
CA ASP A 73 -21.28 2.13 -19.15
C ASP A 73 -19.91 2.14 -18.46
N TYR A 74 -18.98 1.34 -18.99
CA TYR A 74 -17.58 1.39 -18.57
C TYR A 74 -16.65 1.24 -19.77
N GLN A 75 -15.45 1.77 -19.62
CA GLN A 75 -14.38 1.72 -20.61
C GLN A 75 -13.11 1.17 -19.97
N VAL A 76 -12.40 0.30 -20.67
CA VAL A 76 -11.03 -0.12 -20.30
C VAL A 76 -10.06 0.56 -21.25
N ILE A 77 -9.13 1.33 -20.71
CA ILE A 77 -8.11 2.06 -21.47
C ILE A 77 -6.74 1.44 -21.18
N VAL A 78 -6.07 0.95 -22.20
CA VAL A 78 -4.70 0.47 -22.09
C VAL A 78 -3.77 1.43 -22.81
N VAL A 79 -2.78 1.97 -22.09
CA VAL A 79 -1.76 2.85 -22.66
C VAL A 79 -0.42 2.10 -22.68
N CYS A 80 0.10 1.78 -23.84
CA CYS A 80 1.39 1.09 -24.03
C CYS A 80 2.45 2.02 -24.63
N GLN A 81 3.60 1.48 -25.00
CA GLN A 81 4.65 2.21 -25.73
C GLN A 81 4.55 1.97 -27.22
N SER A 82 4.95 2.98 -28.03
CA SER A 82 4.99 2.85 -29.49
C SER A 82 6.02 1.83 -29.98
N THR A 83 7.00 1.47 -29.17
CA THR A 83 8.03 0.46 -29.46
C THR A 83 7.62 -0.96 -29.13
N ASP A 84 6.53 -1.17 -28.41
CA ASP A 84 6.03 -2.48 -27.97
C ASP A 84 5.00 -3.02 -29.00
N GLY A 85 5.49 -3.49 -30.12
CA GLY A 85 4.65 -3.97 -31.24
C GLY A 85 3.81 -5.20 -30.88
N GLU A 86 4.35 -6.14 -30.10
CA GLU A 86 3.63 -7.35 -29.69
C GLU A 86 2.41 -7.00 -28.83
N THR A 87 2.59 -6.11 -27.85
CA THR A 87 1.48 -5.60 -27.03
C THR A 87 0.45 -4.85 -27.89
N GLN A 88 0.89 -4.06 -28.88
CA GLN A 88 -0.03 -3.35 -29.77
C GLN A 88 -0.86 -4.31 -30.63
N ASP A 89 -0.25 -5.36 -31.19
CA ASP A 89 -0.94 -6.37 -32.00
C ASP A 89 -1.95 -7.17 -31.16
N PHE A 90 -1.60 -7.49 -29.92
CA PHE A 90 -2.52 -8.12 -28.99
C PHE A 90 -3.72 -7.20 -28.70
N LEU A 91 -3.47 -5.93 -28.35
CA LEU A 91 -4.53 -4.96 -28.02
C LEU A 91 -5.42 -4.68 -29.23
N LYS A 92 -4.87 -4.59 -30.44
CA LYS A 92 -5.62 -4.40 -31.67
C LYS A 92 -6.60 -5.55 -31.93
N ARG A 93 -6.15 -6.79 -31.77
CA ARG A 93 -7.02 -7.99 -31.90
C ARG A 93 -8.10 -8.00 -30.83
N THR A 94 -7.72 -7.78 -29.57
CA THR A 94 -8.66 -7.78 -28.46
C THR A 94 -9.72 -6.67 -28.57
N ALA A 95 -9.34 -5.47 -29.04
CA ALA A 95 -10.25 -4.36 -29.22
C ALA A 95 -11.26 -4.57 -30.37
N ALA A 96 -10.90 -5.36 -31.38
CA ALA A 96 -11.84 -5.72 -32.46
C ALA A 96 -13.00 -6.59 -31.95
N GLU A 97 -12.79 -7.34 -30.86
CA GLU A 97 -13.78 -8.25 -30.27
C GLU A 97 -14.48 -7.66 -29.05
N ASN A 98 -13.95 -6.59 -28.45
CA ASN A 98 -14.43 -6.03 -27.18
C ASN A 98 -14.66 -4.52 -27.27
N PRO A 99 -15.93 -4.07 -27.34
CA PRO A 99 -16.27 -2.65 -27.50
C PRO A 99 -15.87 -1.78 -26.30
N HIS A 100 -15.68 -2.37 -25.12
CA HIS A 100 -15.23 -1.67 -23.93
C HIS A 100 -13.73 -1.32 -23.97
N LEU A 101 -12.93 -1.96 -24.83
CA LEU A 101 -11.50 -1.74 -24.88
C LEU A 101 -11.14 -0.60 -25.82
N TYR A 102 -10.44 0.38 -25.30
CA TYR A 102 -9.73 1.41 -26.03
C TYR A 102 -8.23 1.31 -25.72
N TYR A 103 -7.37 1.43 -26.71
CA TYR A 103 -5.94 1.45 -26.50
C TYR A 103 -5.29 2.63 -27.23
N THR A 104 -4.18 3.09 -26.67
CA THR A 104 -3.34 4.13 -27.26
C THR A 104 -1.89 3.93 -26.83
N TYR A 105 -0.99 4.67 -27.40
CA TYR A 105 0.43 4.55 -27.10
C TYR A 105 1.10 5.90 -26.91
N ILE A 106 2.18 5.91 -26.11
CA ILE A 106 3.04 7.06 -25.96
C ILE A 106 4.18 7.02 -26.98
N PRO A 107 4.64 8.18 -27.48
CA PRO A 107 5.82 8.26 -28.36
C PRO A 107 7.09 7.82 -27.60
N GLU A 108 8.10 7.40 -28.35
CA GLU A 108 9.37 6.89 -27.81
C GLU A 108 10.12 7.92 -26.94
N SER A 109 10.05 9.20 -27.30
CA SER A 109 10.75 10.29 -26.62
C SER A 109 9.85 11.09 -25.70
N SER A 110 9.90 10.81 -24.40
CA SER A 110 9.40 11.71 -23.36
C SER A 110 10.58 12.24 -22.52
N ARG A 111 10.96 13.50 -22.72
CA ARG A 111 12.11 14.12 -22.02
C ARG A 111 11.74 14.81 -20.71
N TYR A 112 10.45 15.07 -20.45
CA TYR A 112 10.02 15.97 -19.38
C TYR A 112 9.37 15.26 -18.18
N MET A 113 8.93 14.00 -18.34
CA MET A 113 8.34 13.21 -17.25
C MET A 113 8.60 11.73 -17.46
N SER A 114 8.43 10.94 -16.39
CA SER A 114 8.53 9.48 -16.50
C SER A 114 7.49 8.93 -17.47
N ARG A 115 7.86 7.87 -18.22
CA ARG A 115 6.98 7.21 -19.19
C ARG A 115 5.63 6.83 -18.56
N LYS A 116 5.64 6.31 -17.34
CA LYS A 116 4.42 5.92 -16.65
C LYS A 116 3.50 7.10 -16.32
N LYS A 117 4.05 8.24 -15.88
CA LYS A 117 3.26 9.46 -15.66
C LYS A 117 2.67 9.98 -16.98
N LEU A 118 3.42 9.88 -18.09
CA LEU A 118 2.92 10.25 -19.41
C LEU A 118 1.79 9.32 -19.85
N GLN A 119 1.94 8.00 -19.67
CA GLN A 119 0.89 7.02 -19.97
C GLN A 119 -0.39 7.33 -19.17
N ILE A 120 -0.27 7.59 -17.87
CA ILE A 120 -1.42 7.97 -17.04
C ILE A 120 -2.07 9.26 -17.57
N THR A 121 -1.26 10.28 -17.86
CA THR A 121 -1.77 11.58 -18.35
C THR A 121 -2.52 11.44 -19.67
N LEU A 122 -2.00 10.65 -20.62
CA LEU A 122 -2.68 10.39 -21.89
C LEU A 122 -3.94 9.55 -21.70
N GLY A 123 -3.90 8.53 -20.84
CA GLY A 123 -5.06 7.71 -20.52
C GLY A 123 -6.18 8.51 -19.87
N VAL A 124 -5.85 9.43 -18.95
CA VAL A 124 -6.84 10.35 -18.34
C VAL A 124 -7.46 11.27 -19.39
N LYS A 125 -6.67 11.82 -20.32
CA LYS A 125 -7.20 12.64 -21.41
C LYS A 125 -8.12 11.84 -22.35
N ALA A 126 -7.80 10.58 -22.63
CA ALA A 126 -8.57 9.69 -23.48
C ALA A 126 -9.82 9.11 -22.80
N ALA A 127 -9.91 9.17 -21.47
CA ALA A 127 -11.05 8.67 -20.72
C ALA A 127 -12.35 9.39 -21.09
N LYS A 128 -13.43 8.63 -21.32
CA LYS A 128 -14.76 9.16 -21.61
C LYS A 128 -15.49 9.61 -20.35
N HIS A 129 -15.23 8.92 -19.22
CA HIS A 129 -16.00 9.08 -17.99
C HIS A 129 -15.27 9.94 -16.97
N GLU A 130 -16.04 10.51 -16.05
CA GLU A 130 -15.52 11.37 -14.97
C GLU A 130 -14.70 10.57 -13.95
N TRP A 131 -15.16 9.38 -13.59
CA TRP A 131 -14.43 8.52 -12.67
C TRP A 131 -13.44 7.61 -13.39
N ILE A 132 -12.19 7.64 -12.93
CA ILE A 132 -11.10 6.85 -13.49
C ILE A 132 -10.54 5.95 -12.39
N ILE A 133 -10.52 4.63 -12.62
CA ILE A 133 -9.84 3.67 -11.74
C ILE A 133 -8.50 3.30 -12.37
N LEU A 134 -7.42 3.65 -11.68
CA LEU A 134 -6.05 3.41 -12.14
C LEU A 134 -5.51 2.11 -11.54
N THR A 135 -5.00 1.23 -12.43
CA THR A 135 -4.40 -0.05 -12.04
C THR A 135 -3.19 -0.42 -12.92
N GLU A 136 -2.65 -1.62 -12.73
CA GLU A 136 -1.47 -2.14 -13.44
C GLU A 136 -1.76 -3.47 -14.14
N PRO A 137 -1.00 -3.84 -15.20
CA PRO A 137 -1.20 -5.09 -15.94
C PRO A 137 -1.05 -6.36 -15.09
N ASN A 138 -0.18 -6.32 -14.07
CA ASN A 138 0.08 -7.42 -13.14
C ASN A 138 -0.94 -7.52 -12.00
N CYS A 139 -2.06 -6.80 -12.12
CA CYS A 139 -3.19 -6.87 -11.21
C CYS A 139 -4.40 -7.46 -11.93
N ARG A 140 -5.19 -8.27 -11.23
CA ARG A 140 -6.46 -8.81 -11.71
C ARG A 140 -7.56 -8.55 -10.69
N PRO A 141 -8.81 -8.33 -11.11
CA PRO A 141 -9.95 -8.32 -10.21
C PRO A 141 -10.08 -9.64 -9.44
N SER A 142 -10.53 -9.58 -8.19
CA SER A 142 -10.83 -10.78 -7.38
C SER A 142 -11.98 -11.60 -8.00
N ASN A 143 -12.94 -10.91 -8.62
CA ASN A 143 -14.10 -11.49 -9.28
C ASN A 143 -14.73 -10.52 -10.31
N ASP A 144 -15.84 -10.90 -10.91
CA ASP A 144 -16.59 -10.12 -11.91
C ASP A 144 -17.42 -8.95 -11.34
N LYS A 145 -17.51 -8.83 -10.00
CA LYS A 145 -18.20 -7.75 -9.28
C LYS A 145 -17.28 -6.63 -8.82
N TRP A 146 -15.98 -6.75 -9.07
CA TRP A 146 -14.99 -5.79 -8.61
C TRP A 146 -15.32 -4.35 -9.01
N LEU A 147 -15.71 -4.12 -10.25
CA LEU A 147 -16.01 -2.79 -10.75
C LEU A 147 -17.20 -2.18 -10.04
N GLN A 148 -18.31 -2.90 -9.92
CA GLN A 148 -19.50 -2.40 -9.24
C GLN A 148 -19.26 -2.13 -7.76
N THR A 149 -18.43 -2.97 -7.10
CA THR A 149 -18.12 -2.81 -5.68
C THR A 149 -17.20 -1.61 -5.45
N MET A 150 -16.19 -1.42 -6.31
CA MET A 150 -15.29 -0.26 -6.23
C MET A 150 -16.02 1.05 -6.55
N ALA A 151 -16.91 1.03 -7.56
CA ALA A 151 -17.61 2.20 -8.04
C ALA A 151 -18.73 2.69 -7.08
N ARG A 152 -19.17 1.88 -6.13
CA ARG A 152 -20.18 2.34 -5.14
C ARG A 152 -19.71 3.51 -4.28
N GLN A 153 -18.39 3.71 -4.16
CA GLN A 153 -17.78 4.85 -3.48
C GLN A 153 -17.53 6.03 -4.45
N CYS A 154 -17.70 5.84 -5.76
CA CYS A 154 -17.46 6.86 -6.79
C CYS A 154 -18.63 7.83 -6.92
N GLN A 155 -18.96 8.53 -5.84
CA GLN A 155 -20.08 9.47 -5.78
C GLN A 155 -19.76 10.65 -4.86
N ASP A 156 -20.55 11.71 -4.92
CA ASP A 156 -20.40 12.85 -4.01
C ASP A 156 -20.59 12.43 -2.55
N PRO A 157 -19.82 12.99 -1.61
CA PRO A 157 -18.83 14.06 -1.79
C PRO A 157 -17.40 13.55 -2.10
N ASN A 158 -17.23 12.28 -2.47
CA ASN A 158 -15.92 11.69 -2.67
C ASN A 158 -15.23 12.22 -3.94
N HIS A 159 -13.93 12.44 -3.86
CA HIS A 159 -13.04 12.79 -4.96
C HIS A 159 -11.95 11.76 -5.21
N LEU A 160 -11.67 10.96 -4.19
CA LEU A 160 -10.73 9.82 -4.24
C LEU A 160 -11.36 8.60 -3.60
N VAL A 161 -11.10 7.42 -4.18
CA VAL A 161 -11.42 6.14 -3.56
C VAL A 161 -10.17 5.26 -3.55
N LEU A 162 -9.79 4.79 -2.38
CA LEU A 162 -8.64 3.89 -2.20
C LEU A 162 -9.12 2.47 -1.96
N GLY A 163 -8.90 1.60 -2.94
CA GLY A 163 -9.15 0.17 -2.83
C GLY A 163 -7.97 -0.60 -2.24
N TYR A 164 -8.24 -1.82 -1.78
CA TYR A 164 -7.21 -2.73 -1.32
C TYR A 164 -6.68 -3.58 -2.48
N VAL A 165 -5.40 -3.95 -2.40
CA VAL A 165 -4.74 -4.89 -3.31
C VAL A 165 -4.09 -5.99 -2.48
N ALA A 166 -4.55 -7.22 -2.66
CA ALA A 166 -3.92 -8.40 -2.10
C ALA A 166 -2.71 -8.80 -2.94
N LEU A 167 -1.69 -9.37 -2.32
CA LEU A 167 -0.62 -10.05 -3.04
C LEU A 167 -1.01 -11.52 -3.23
N ASP A 168 -0.73 -12.05 -4.42
CA ASP A 168 -0.98 -13.45 -4.75
C ASP A 168 -0.36 -14.41 -3.72
N GLU A 169 -0.97 -15.57 -3.52
CA GLU A 169 -0.58 -16.58 -2.52
C GLU A 169 0.83 -17.12 -2.73
N GLU A 170 1.34 -17.11 -3.97
CA GLU A 170 2.72 -17.45 -4.29
C GLU A 170 3.73 -16.47 -3.67
N THR A 171 3.27 -15.29 -3.27
CA THR A 171 4.12 -14.30 -2.60
C THR A 171 4.47 -14.77 -1.19
N LYS A 172 5.76 -14.67 -0.83
CA LYS A 172 6.25 -15.02 0.52
C LYS A 172 5.41 -14.36 1.61
N SER A 173 4.94 -15.13 2.58
CA SER A 173 4.07 -14.67 3.68
C SER A 173 4.57 -13.40 4.38
N VAL A 174 5.88 -13.22 4.52
CA VAL A 174 6.46 -12.02 5.10
C VAL A 174 6.25 -10.77 4.24
N ARG A 175 6.15 -10.88 2.90
CA ARG A 175 5.84 -9.76 2.01
C ARG A 175 4.35 -9.46 2.03
N ARG A 176 3.51 -10.49 2.08
CA ARG A 176 2.06 -10.34 2.24
C ARG A 176 1.74 -9.61 3.55
N PHE A 177 2.35 -10.04 4.66
CA PHE A 177 2.23 -9.36 5.95
C PHE A 177 2.72 -7.90 5.92
N ASP A 178 3.87 -7.62 5.29
CA ASP A 178 4.39 -6.23 5.14
C ASP A 178 3.43 -5.35 4.33
N SER A 179 2.81 -5.92 3.29
CA SER A 179 1.79 -5.24 2.49
C SER A 179 0.55 -4.88 3.32
N ILE A 180 0.00 -5.84 4.09
CA ILE A 180 -1.15 -5.60 4.97
C ILE A 180 -0.82 -4.55 6.03
N ARG A 181 0.37 -4.63 6.63
CA ARG A 181 0.81 -3.64 7.63
C ARG A 181 0.87 -2.22 7.04
N LYS A 182 1.36 -2.07 5.80
CA LYS A 182 1.36 -0.79 5.08
C LYS A 182 -0.05 -0.32 4.74
N ALA A 183 -0.93 -1.24 4.34
CA ALA A 183 -2.33 -0.93 4.09
C ALA A 183 -3.01 -0.32 5.33
N TYR A 184 -2.78 -0.89 6.52
CA TYR A 184 -3.30 -0.35 7.76
C TYR A 184 -2.87 1.11 8.02
N TYR A 185 -1.61 1.47 7.76
CA TYR A 185 -1.17 2.85 7.89
C TYR A 185 -1.87 3.79 6.91
N VAL A 186 -1.96 3.36 5.65
CA VAL A 186 -2.44 4.20 4.56
C VAL A 186 -3.96 4.35 4.59
N LEU A 187 -4.67 3.23 4.59
CA LEU A 187 -6.13 3.20 4.48
C LEU A 187 -6.81 3.72 5.74
N ARG A 188 -6.27 3.38 6.91
CA ARG A 188 -6.80 3.94 8.17
C ARG A 188 -6.65 5.45 8.24
N ARG A 189 -5.55 6.02 7.73
CA ARG A 189 -5.37 7.47 7.66
C ARG A 189 -6.40 8.10 6.72
N ALA A 190 -6.64 7.49 5.58
CA ALA A 190 -7.67 7.93 4.65
C ALA A 190 -9.08 7.93 5.27
N GLN A 191 -9.40 6.91 6.09
CA GLN A 191 -10.68 6.83 6.82
C GLN A 191 -10.85 7.86 7.96
N GLN A 192 -9.76 8.47 8.43
CA GLN A 192 -9.81 9.44 9.54
C GLN A 192 -9.81 10.88 9.05
N THR A 193 -9.11 11.14 7.95
CA THR A 193 -8.90 12.49 7.41
C THR A 193 -8.82 12.42 5.88
N TYR A 194 -7.66 12.76 5.31
CA TYR A 194 -7.41 12.72 3.88
C TYR A 194 -6.38 11.64 3.56
N GLY A 195 -6.48 11.03 2.39
CA GLY A 195 -5.42 10.21 1.83
C GLY A 195 -4.12 11.01 1.73
N TYR A 196 -3.00 10.43 2.14
CA TYR A 196 -1.68 11.07 1.97
C TYR A 196 -0.80 10.32 0.96
N ARG A 197 -1.14 9.08 0.66
CA ARG A 197 -0.51 8.23 -0.35
C ARG A 197 -1.40 7.04 -0.68
N SER A 198 -1.08 6.36 -1.76
CA SER A 198 -1.68 5.08 -2.12
C SER A 198 -1.11 3.92 -1.30
N HIS A 199 -1.91 2.86 -1.15
CA HIS A 199 -1.39 1.57 -0.72
C HIS A 199 -0.74 0.83 -1.90
N MET A 200 -1.51 0.65 -2.98
CA MET A 200 -1.16 -0.05 -4.23
C MET A 200 -2.06 0.43 -5.38
N PRO A 201 -1.88 -0.07 -6.62
CA PRO A 201 -2.62 0.36 -7.79
C PRO A 201 -4.09 -0.12 -7.82
N ASN A 202 -4.91 0.44 -6.96
CA ASN A 202 -6.38 0.35 -6.96
C ASN A 202 -6.91 1.68 -6.44
N VAL A 203 -6.87 2.71 -7.30
CA VAL A 203 -7.18 4.08 -6.93
C VAL A 203 -8.17 4.66 -7.94
N ALA A 204 -9.35 5.07 -7.46
CA ALA A 204 -10.29 5.85 -8.26
C ALA A 204 -10.18 7.34 -7.95
N PHE A 205 -10.30 8.18 -8.97
CA PHE A 205 -10.25 9.64 -8.87
C PHE A 205 -11.04 10.30 -9.99
N ARG A 206 -11.36 11.59 -9.83
CA ARG A 206 -12.10 12.36 -10.83
C ARG A 206 -11.16 12.90 -11.91
N LYS A 207 -11.59 12.75 -13.17
CA LYS A 207 -10.90 13.32 -14.34
C LYS A 207 -10.79 14.84 -14.26
N SER A 208 -11.88 15.52 -13.84
CA SER A 208 -11.94 16.96 -13.70
C SER A 208 -10.87 17.49 -12.73
N ASP A 209 -10.66 16.83 -11.58
CA ASP A 209 -9.63 17.20 -10.63
C ASP A 209 -8.23 17.06 -11.22
N PHE A 210 -7.97 15.94 -11.92
CA PHE A 210 -6.69 15.71 -12.57
C PHE A 210 -6.39 16.78 -13.62
N MET A 211 -7.37 17.19 -14.40
CA MET A 211 -7.21 18.22 -15.43
C MET A 211 -7.04 19.60 -14.81
N LYS A 212 -7.86 19.95 -13.82
CA LYS A 212 -7.82 21.25 -13.11
C LYS A 212 -6.47 21.46 -12.43
N GLU A 213 -5.95 20.47 -11.75
CA GLU A 213 -4.69 20.50 -11.01
C GLU A 213 -3.47 20.19 -11.90
N GLN A 214 -3.65 20.14 -13.22
CA GLN A 214 -2.58 19.95 -14.22
C GLN A 214 -1.75 18.66 -14.03
N GLY A 215 -2.41 17.57 -13.70
CA GLY A 215 -1.81 16.24 -13.62
C GLY A 215 -0.66 16.16 -12.61
N TYR A 216 0.51 15.71 -13.05
CA TYR A 216 1.69 15.54 -12.21
C TYR A 216 2.59 16.78 -12.07
N GLN A 217 2.14 17.98 -12.43
CA GLN A 217 2.89 19.21 -12.25
C GLN A 217 3.31 19.37 -10.78
N GLY A 218 4.57 19.74 -10.54
CA GLY A 218 5.17 19.78 -9.21
C GLY A 218 5.87 18.50 -8.77
N ASN A 219 5.64 17.35 -9.48
CA ASN A 219 6.24 16.07 -9.17
C ASN A 219 6.87 15.39 -10.40
N LEU A 220 7.14 16.14 -11.47
CA LEU A 220 7.65 15.60 -12.74
C LEU A 220 9.06 15.04 -12.61
N GLU A 221 9.87 15.60 -11.72
CA GLU A 221 11.25 15.19 -11.47
C GLU A 221 11.42 13.74 -10.98
N TYR A 222 10.40 13.19 -10.29
CA TYR A 222 10.49 11.84 -9.75
C TYR A 222 10.18 10.78 -10.80
N VAL A 223 11.07 9.79 -10.93
CA VAL A 223 10.88 8.67 -11.88
C VAL A 223 9.70 7.79 -11.50
N ARG A 224 9.45 7.60 -10.20
CA ARG A 224 8.37 6.76 -9.67
C ARG A 224 7.56 7.52 -8.60
N GLY A 225 6.48 6.91 -8.13
CA GLY A 225 5.59 7.44 -7.10
C GLY A 225 4.27 7.97 -7.66
N GLU A 226 3.87 7.53 -8.84
CA GLU A 226 2.72 8.02 -9.59
C GLU A 226 1.44 7.96 -8.76
N TYR A 227 1.17 6.83 -8.13
CA TYR A 227 0.00 6.63 -7.27
C TYR A 227 0.05 7.48 -6.00
N ASP A 228 1.24 7.53 -5.37
CA ASP A 228 1.44 8.30 -4.14
C ASP A 228 1.23 9.79 -4.38
N PHE A 229 1.79 10.34 -5.47
CA PHE A 229 1.64 11.75 -5.83
C PHE A 229 0.20 12.08 -6.24
N LEU A 230 -0.47 11.16 -6.97
CA LEU A 230 -1.86 11.33 -7.35
C LEU A 230 -2.74 11.46 -6.09
N VAL A 231 -2.66 10.50 -5.18
CA VAL A 231 -3.43 10.55 -3.93
C VAL A 231 -3.06 11.75 -3.08
N ASN A 232 -1.77 12.06 -2.95
CA ASN A 232 -1.30 13.18 -2.13
C ASN A 232 -1.80 14.52 -2.65
N LYS A 233 -1.81 14.70 -3.98
CA LYS A 233 -2.25 15.93 -4.62
C LYS A 233 -3.77 16.09 -4.61
N TYR A 234 -4.51 15.05 -5.03
CA TYR A 234 -5.96 15.19 -5.23
C TYR A 234 -6.81 14.96 -3.98
N ALA A 235 -6.24 14.48 -2.90
CA ALA A 235 -6.96 14.41 -1.61
C ALA A 235 -7.36 15.78 -1.03
N HIS A 236 -6.95 16.89 -1.66
CA HIS A 236 -7.42 18.23 -1.30
C HIS A 236 -8.69 18.66 -2.04
N CYS A 237 -9.04 17.98 -3.12
CA CYS A 237 -10.20 18.36 -3.94
C CYS A 237 -11.51 18.04 -3.26
N GLY A 238 -11.53 17.04 -2.35
CA GLY A 238 -12.72 16.62 -1.62
C GLY A 238 -12.47 15.39 -0.74
N ASP A 239 -13.51 14.69 -0.36
CA ASP A 239 -13.42 13.56 0.56
C ASP A 239 -12.71 12.35 -0.07
N THR A 240 -11.99 11.62 0.77
CA THR A 240 -11.33 10.35 0.41
C THR A 240 -12.08 9.18 1.03
N ALA A 241 -12.68 8.33 0.20
CA ALA A 241 -13.29 7.08 0.62
C ALA A 241 -12.29 5.92 0.56
N THR A 242 -12.60 4.84 1.26
CA THR A 242 -11.87 3.57 1.15
C THR A 242 -12.85 2.45 0.85
N GLU A 243 -12.50 1.58 -0.11
CA GLU A 243 -13.26 0.39 -0.41
C GLU A 243 -12.46 -0.85 -0.02
N LEU A 244 -12.95 -1.59 0.98
CA LEU A 244 -12.24 -2.71 1.60
C LEU A 244 -13.00 -4.04 1.49
N ASP A 245 -14.16 -4.03 0.85
CA ASP A 245 -14.89 -5.26 0.57
C ASP A 245 -14.04 -6.19 -0.30
N CYS A 246 -14.07 -7.48 -0.01
CA CYS A 246 -13.27 -8.49 -0.74
C CYS A 246 -13.63 -8.54 -2.24
N ASP A 247 -14.87 -8.20 -2.60
CA ASP A 247 -15.31 -8.09 -3.98
C ASP A 247 -14.63 -6.92 -4.73
N ALA A 248 -14.18 -5.88 -4.01
CA ALA A 248 -13.44 -4.75 -4.59
C ALA A 248 -11.91 -4.93 -4.60
N TRP A 249 -11.41 -6.09 -4.23
CA TRP A 249 -9.96 -6.30 -4.22
C TRP A 249 -9.41 -6.54 -5.61
N LEU A 250 -8.22 -6.01 -5.82
CA LEU A 250 -7.32 -6.49 -6.87
C LEU A 250 -6.32 -7.48 -6.27
N ILE A 251 -5.97 -8.49 -7.04
CA ILE A 251 -4.92 -9.45 -6.69
C ILE A 251 -3.72 -9.13 -7.57
N ARG A 252 -2.60 -8.80 -6.96
CA ARG A 252 -1.36 -8.52 -7.64
C ARG A 252 -0.48 -9.75 -7.69
N GLU A 253 0.04 -10.07 -8.88
CA GLU A 253 0.98 -11.17 -9.09
C GLU A 253 2.23 -11.03 -8.20
N ALA A 254 2.83 -12.16 -7.85
CA ALA A 254 3.98 -12.22 -6.97
C ALA A 254 5.18 -11.41 -7.51
N PRO A 255 5.60 -10.33 -6.83
CA PRO A 255 6.68 -9.50 -7.33
C PRO A 255 8.03 -10.23 -7.21
N SER A 256 8.88 -10.11 -8.22
CA SER A 256 10.25 -10.58 -8.14
C SER A 256 11.00 -9.91 -6.97
N SER A 257 12.09 -10.51 -6.49
CA SER A 257 12.86 -9.91 -5.40
C SER A 257 13.46 -8.56 -5.79
N LYS A 258 13.88 -8.40 -7.04
CA LYS A 258 14.40 -7.15 -7.60
C LYS A 258 13.32 -6.06 -7.64
N SER A 259 12.15 -6.39 -8.18
CA SER A 259 11.01 -5.48 -8.25
C SER A 259 10.57 -5.02 -6.86
N TRP A 260 10.48 -5.94 -5.90
CA TRP A 260 10.14 -5.64 -4.51
C TRP A 260 11.13 -4.66 -3.86
N HIS A 261 12.43 -4.90 -3.99
CA HIS A 261 13.45 -4.02 -3.42
C HIS A 261 13.48 -2.65 -4.09
N ASN A 262 13.37 -2.60 -5.42
CA ASN A 262 13.33 -1.33 -6.16
C ASN A 262 12.13 -0.48 -5.77
N ALA A 263 10.93 -1.08 -5.65
CA ALA A 263 9.74 -0.34 -5.21
C ALA A 263 9.94 0.36 -3.85
N HIS A 264 10.64 -0.32 -2.91
CA HIS A 264 10.96 0.27 -1.60
C HIS A 264 12.02 1.39 -1.68
N LEU A 265 13.00 1.26 -2.57
CA LEU A 265 14.00 2.32 -2.80
C LEU A 265 13.36 3.58 -3.40
N TYR A 266 12.54 3.43 -4.45
CA TYR A 266 11.80 4.54 -5.04
C TYR A 266 10.86 5.23 -4.06
N LEU A 267 10.22 4.45 -3.16
CA LEU A 267 9.41 5.00 -2.08
C LEU A 267 10.25 5.87 -1.12
N GLN A 268 11.53 5.51 -0.85
CA GLN A 268 12.39 6.37 -0.01
C GLN A 268 12.69 7.71 -0.68
N ALA A 269 12.79 7.75 -2.01
CA ALA A 269 13.01 8.97 -2.77
C ALA A 269 11.78 9.89 -2.73
N SER A 270 10.60 9.38 -3.07
CA SER A 270 9.37 10.17 -3.20
C SER A 270 8.73 10.57 -1.87
N ARG A 271 8.89 9.76 -0.81
CA ARG A 271 8.17 9.95 0.46
C ARG A 271 8.42 11.30 1.16
N LYS A 272 9.57 11.96 0.90
CA LYS A 272 9.91 13.25 1.52
C LYS A 272 9.08 14.39 0.93
N SER A 273 8.66 14.25 -0.33
CA SER A 273 7.87 15.24 -1.07
C SER A 273 6.37 15.08 -0.84
N LEU A 274 5.94 14.00 -0.14
CA LEU A 274 4.54 13.84 0.21
C LEU A 274 4.19 14.77 1.38
N GLU A 275 3.19 15.59 1.18
CA GLU A 275 2.60 16.43 2.22
C GLU A 275 1.81 15.60 3.23
N ARG A 276 1.52 16.17 4.41
CA ARG A 276 0.66 15.57 5.46
C ARG A 276 1.16 14.23 6.02
N ALA A 277 2.34 13.81 5.65
CA ALA A 277 2.93 12.55 6.13
C ALA A 277 3.63 12.65 7.50
N GLY A 278 3.74 13.85 8.10
CA GLY A 278 4.52 14.09 9.33
C GLY A 278 4.08 13.23 10.51
N SER A 279 2.80 13.28 10.89
CA SER A 279 2.25 12.50 12.01
C SER A 279 2.38 10.99 11.79
N MET A 280 2.22 10.54 10.54
CA MET A 280 2.37 9.11 10.21
C MET A 280 3.83 8.67 10.26
N ARG A 281 4.79 9.53 9.87
CA ARG A 281 6.22 9.24 10.02
C ARG A 281 6.62 9.11 11.48
N THR A 282 6.08 9.97 12.34
CA THR A 282 6.30 9.91 13.80
C THR A 282 5.71 8.61 14.38
N LEU A 283 4.47 8.28 14.02
CA LEU A 283 3.85 7.03 14.47
C LEU A 283 4.64 5.80 14.01
N MET A 284 5.06 5.77 12.74
CA MET A 284 5.90 4.67 12.21
C MET A 284 7.27 4.60 12.90
N PHE A 285 7.84 5.74 13.28
CA PHE A 285 9.10 5.77 14.03
C PHE A 285 8.94 5.10 15.41
N PHE A 286 7.92 5.48 16.16
CA PHE A 286 7.67 4.88 17.49
C PHE A 286 7.25 3.41 17.40
N ASP A 287 6.44 3.03 16.40
CA ASP A 287 6.08 1.63 16.16
C ASP A 287 7.33 0.75 15.87
N HIS A 288 8.33 1.32 15.21
CA HIS A 288 9.60 0.62 14.98
C HIS A 288 10.52 0.63 16.20
N LEU A 289 10.58 1.73 16.94
CA LEU A 289 11.50 1.91 18.05
C LEU A 289 11.06 1.14 19.30
N MET A 290 9.78 1.28 19.70
CA MET A 290 9.29 0.81 21.00
C MET A 290 9.38 -0.71 21.20
N PRO A 291 9.08 -1.59 20.23
CA PRO A 291 9.28 -3.02 20.43
C PRO A 291 10.74 -3.41 20.66
N HIS A 292 11.69 -2.74 19.94
CA HIS A 292 13.10 -3.01 20.09
C HIS A 292 13.63 -2.50 21.44
N LEU A 293 13.23 -1.28 21.82
CA LEU A 293 13.59 -0.71 23.11
C LEU A 293 13.09 -1.58 24.25
N SER A 294 11.82 -2.01 24.18
CA SER A 294 11.23 -2.92 25.15
C SER A 294 11.97 -4.25 25.22
N LEU A 295 12.27 -4.87 24.07
CA LEU A 295 12.99 -6.14 24.03
C LEU A 295 14.39 -6.02 24.61
N ILE A 296 15.16 -5.00 24.22
CA ILE A 296 16.52 -4.75 24.72
C ILE A 296 16.49 -4.52 26.24
N ALA A 297 15.59 -3.67 26.73
CA ALA A 297 15.45 -3.41 28.16
C ALA A 297 15.07 -4.67 28.94
N THR A 298 14.14 -5.46 28.41
CA THR A 298 13.71 -6.73 29.02
C THR A 298 14.89 -7.73 29.11
N LEU A 299 15.66 -7.89 28.03
CA LEU A 299 16.83 -8.78 28.02
C LEU A 299 17.93 -8.29 28.97
N ALA A 300 18.20 -6.99 29.02
CA ALA A 300 19.20 -6.40 29.93
C ALA A 300 18.78 -6.60 31.39
N VAL A 301 17.52 -6.35 31.72
CA VAL A 301 16.99 -6.56 33.08
C VAL A 301 16.99 -8.05 33.43
N ALA A 302 16.66 -8.94 32.53
CA ALA A 302 16.72 -10.39 32.74
C ALA A 302 18.15 -10.84 33.05
N ALA A 303 19.13 -10.43 32.25
CA ALA A 303 20.54 -10.77 32.47
C ALA A 303 21.04 -10.25 33.84
N TYR A 304 20.77 -8.98 34.14
CA TYR A 304 21.15 -8.37 35.43
C TYR A 304 20.51 -9.11 36.61
N SER A 305 19.21 -9.40 36.55
CA SER A 305 18.48 -10.02 37.63
C SER A 305 18.90 -11.45 37.91
N ILE A 306 19.27 -12.22 36.88
CA ILE A 306 19.83 -13.57 37.02
C ILE A 306 21.18 -13.52 37.72
N LEU A 307 22.09 -12.61 37.28
CA LEU A 307 23.41 -12.43 37.90
C LEU A 307 23.31 -12.04 39.39
N MET A 308 22.35 -11.17 39.70
CA MET A 308 22.10 -10.72 41.08
C MET A 308 21.22 -11.67 41.91
N LYS A 309 20.80 -12.79 41.32
CA LYS A 309 19.86 -13.77 41.95
C LYS A 309 18.55 -13.12 42.42
N ASN A 310 18.09 -12.07 41.73
CA ASN A 310 16.85 -11.35 42.06
C ASN A 310 15.68 -11.95 41.26
N TRP A 311 15.09 -13.02 41.80
CA TRP A 311 14.04 -13.80 41.14
C TRP A 311 12.74 -13.03 40.85
N ILE A 312 12.43 -12.00 41.65
CA ILE A 312 11.26 -11.13 41.42
C ILE A 312 11.46 -10.33 40.16
N LEU A 313 12.62 -9.72 40.00
CA LEU A 313 12.93 -8.93 38.83
C LEU A 313 13.06 -9.84 37.57
N THR A 314 13.58 -11.07 37.75
CA THR A 314 13.57 -12.08 36.68
C THR A 314 12.15 -12.43 36.25
N GLY A 315 11.22 -12.59 37.18
CA GLY A 315 9.81 -12.82 36.90
C GLY A 315 9.16 -11.65 36.15
N CYS A 316 9.45 -10.40 36.56
CA CYS A 316 9.00 -9.21 35.83
C CYS A 316 9.52 -9.16 34.39
N ALA A 317 10.79 -9.49 34.17
CA ALA A 317 11.37 -9.53 32.83
C ALA A 317 10.75 -10.63 31.97
N GLY A 318 10.55 -11.85 32.51
CA GLY A 318 9.86 -12.94 31.83
C GLY A 318 8.43 -12.59 31.45
N PHE A 319 7.68 -12.00 32.37
CA PHE A 319 6.33 -11.51 32.14
C PHE A 319 6.31 -10.44 31.02
N SER A 320 7.21 -9.46 31.05
CA SER A 320 7.32 -8.41 30.05
C SER A 320 7.63 -8.97 28.66
N PHE A 321 8.51 -9.98 28.58
CA PHE A 321 8.82 -10.67 27.34
C PHE A 321 7.55 -11.35 26.75
N LEU A 322 6.87 -12.14 27.55
CA LEU A 322 5.66 -12.84 27.12
C LEU A 322 4.56 -11.85 26.74
N LEU A 323 4.35 -10.80 27.53
CA LEU A 323 3.36 -9.76 27.25
C LEU A 323 3.62 -9.10 25.90
N LEU A 324 4.88 -8.68 25.64
CA LEU A 324 5.23 -8.04 24.38
C LEU A 324 4.93 -8.94 23.16
N PHE A 325 5.34 -10.20 23.21
CA PHE A 325 5.17 -11.11 22.07
C PHE A 325 3.73 -11.57 21.91
N ILE A 326 3.06 -11.98 22.98
CA ILE A 326 1.70 -12.52 22.92
C ILE A 326 0.70 -11.42 22.53
N VAL A 327 0.77 -10.24 23.14
CA VAL A 327 -0.17 -9.15 22.82
C VAL A 327 -0.01 -8.68 21.38
N ARG A 328 1.23 -8.46 20.91
CA ARG A 328 1.45 -8.09 19.50
C ARG A 328 0.97 -9.18 18.54
N MET A 329 1.27 -10.44 18.85
CA MET A 329 0.82 -11.59 18.06
C MET A 329 -0.70 -11.64 17.95
N LEU A 330 -1.43 -11.48 19.07
CA LEU A 330 -2.90 -11.50 19.08
C LEU A 330 -3.50 -10.33 18.31
N ILE A 331 -2.98 -9.11 18.52
CA ILE A 331 -3.43 -7.90 17.81
C ILE A 331 -3.20 -8.05 16.31
N ALA A 332 -1.99 -8.44 15.89
CA ALA A 332 -1.67 -8.63 14.49
C ALA A 332 -2.52 -9.73 13.85
N ASN A 333 -2.66 -10.89 14.51
CA ASN A 333 -3.46 -11.99 14.00
C ASN A 333 -4.93 -11.59 13.79
N LYS A 334 -5.53 -10.90 14.75
CA LYS A 334 -6.91 -10.39 14.60
C LYS A 334 -7.06 -9.46 13.39
N ALA A 335 -6.08 -8.59 13.18
CA ALA A 335 -6.11 -7.60 12.12
C ALA A 335 -5.92 -8.21 10.73
N ILE A 336 -5.01 -9.19 10.58
CA ILE A 336 -4.68 -9.75 9.28
C ILE A 336 -5.69 -10.79 8.78
N ARG A 337 -6.45 -11.44 9.66
CA ARG A 337 -7.40 -12.50 9.29
C ARG A 337 -8.42 -12.09 8.22
N HIS A 338 -8.76 -10.82 8.16
CA HIS A 338 -9.67 -10.32 7.13
C HIS A 338 -9.02 -10.25 5.75
N PHE A 339 -7.69 -10.05 5.70
CA PHE A 339 -6.96 -9.88 4.45
C PHE A 339 -6.19 -11.13 4.00
N ASP A 340 -5.77 -11.95 4.95
CA ASP A 340 -4.95 -13.13 4.69
C ASP A 340 -5.00 -14.06 5.91
N ASP A 341 -5.72 -15.13 5.82
CA ASP A 341 -5.85 -16.16 6.86
C ASP A 341 -4.76 -17.25 6.75
N GLY A 342 -4.03 -17.30 5.64
CA GLY A 342 -2.96 -18.27 5.39
C GLY A 342 -1.65 -17.97 6.12
N ILE A 343 -1.54 -16.84 6.85
CA ILE A 343 -0.32 -16.50 7.60
C ILE A 343 -0.40 -17.07 9.01
N ALA A 344 0.50 -18.02 9.33
CA ALA A 344 0.55 -18.63 10.66
C ALA A 344 0.88 -17.60 11.76
N MET A 345 0.03 -17.55 12.77
CA MET A 345 0.04 -16.59 13.87
C MET A 345 1.40 -16.46 14.58
N PHE A 346 2.08 -17.59 14.85
CA PHE A 346 3.36 -17.59 15.56
C PHE A 346 4.52 -16.96 14.76
N LYS A 347 4.38 -16.77 13.42
CA LYS A 347 5.37 -16.10 12.58
C LYS A 347 5.28 -14.57 12.65
N LEU A 348 4.17 -14.02 13.12
CA LEU A 348 3.88 -12.58 13.07
C LEU A 348 4.89 -11.72 13.82
N PRO A 349 5.27 -12.03 15.09
CA PRO A 349 6.27 -11.25 15.80
C PRO A 349 7.62 -11.24 15.06
N PHE A 350 8.05 -12.39 14.55
CA PHE A 350 9.31 -12.47 13.78
C PHE A 350 9.26 -11.66 12.48
N PHE A 351 8.09 -11.62 11.82
CA PHE A 351 7.91 -10.79 10.63
C PHE A 351 7.99 -9.31 10.98
N GLU A 352 7.38 -8.85 12.07
CA GLU A 352 7.44 -7.47 12.52
C GLU A 352 8.89 -7.01 12.75
N TYR A 353 9.64 -7.76 13.54
CA TYR A 353 11.05 -7.44 13.78
C TYR A 353 11.88 -7.48 12.48
N GLY A 354 11.68 -8.50 11.64
CA GLY A 354 12.38 -8.64 10.37
C GLY A 354 12.09 -7.52 9.37
N ILE A 355 10.85 -6.98 9.35
CA ILE A 355 10.46 -5.85 8.50
C ILE A 355 11.20 -4.57 8.92
N ILE A 356 11.36 -4.34 10.23
CA ILE A 356 12.05 -3.17 10.74
C ILE A 356 13.50 -3.15 10.27
N TRP A 357 14.21 -4.28 10.39
CA TRP A 357 15.59 -4.40 9.92
C TRP A 357 15.73 -4.26 8.40
N ARG A 358 14.77 -4.80 7.64
CA ARG A 358 14.75 -4.62 6.18
C ARG A 358 14.49 -3.16 5.79
N ASN A 359 13.61 -2.47 6.50
CA ASN A 359 13.38 -1.04 6.28
C ASN A 359 14.63 -0.21 6.60
N LEU A 360 15.37 -0.55 7.65
CA LEU A 360 16.66 0.08 7.97
C LEU A 360 17.68 -0.18 6.86
N ALA A 361 17.83 -1.43 6.43
CA ALA A 361 18.75 -1.79 5.34
C ALA A 361 18.38 -1.05 4.03
N THR A 362 17.10 -0.89 3.72
CA THR A 362 16.62 -0.12 2.56
C THR A 362 16.99 1.37 2.69
N LYS A 363 16.86 1.96 3.88
CA LYS A 363 17.28 3.36 4.13
C LYS A 363 18.79 3.53 3.92
N LEU A 364 19.60 2.58 4.40
CA LEU A 364 21.06 2.61 4.22
C LEU A 364 21.45 2.46 2.75
N ARG A 365 20.77 1.55 2.00
CA ARG A 365 20.99 1.40 0.55
C ARG A 365 20.61 2.69 -0.19
N TYR A 366 19.45 3.28 0.13
CA TYR A 366 19.05 4.56 -0.46
C TYR A 366 20.01 5.69 -0.14
N TRP A 367 20.58 5.72 1.06
CA TRP A 367 21.58 6.71 1.44
C TRP A 367 22.87 6.60 0.60
N ARG A 368 23.29 5.38 0.26
CA ARG A 368 24.46 5.09 -0.58
C ARG A 368 24.20 5.19 -2.08
N ALA A 369 22.94 5.17 -2.52
CA ALA A 369 22.59 5.21 -3.93
C ALA A 369 22.75 6.62 -4.52
N ASP A 370 23.03 6.68 -5.81
CA ASP A 370 23.00 7.95 -6.56
C ASP A 370 21.56 8.50 -6.57
N LYS A 371 21.39 9.74 -6.11
CA LYS A 371 20.07 10.38 -6.05
C LYS A 371 19.51 10.70 -7.42
N ASN A 372 20.36 10.87 -8.41
CA ASN A 372 19.97 11.11 -9.79
C ASN A 372 19.19 9.93 -10.41
N ASP A 373 19.43 8.69 -9.92
CA ASP A 373 18.68 7.53 -10.41
C ASP A 373 17.18 7.59 -10.06
N PHE A 374 16.80 8.41 -9.09
CA PHE A 374 15.41 8.55 -8.62
C PHE A 374 14.72 9.81 -9.13
N THR A 375 15.48 10.82 -9.53
CA THR A 375 14.95 12.13 -9.94
C THR A 375 15.34 12.50 -11.37
N SER A 376 16.30 11.81 -11.99
CA SER A 376 16.71 12.05 -13.36
C SER A 376 15.82 11.33 -14.35
N HIS A 377 15.37 12.04 -15.38
CA HIS A 377 14.76 11.46 -16.58
C HIS A 377 15.85 11.02 -17.56
N LYS A 378 16.85 10.29 -17.10
CA LYS A 378 17.80 9.65 -18.03
C LYS A 378 17.01 8.70 -18.91
N LEU A 379 16.91 9.09 -20.17
CA LEU A 379 16.39 8.29 -21.26
C LEU A 379 17.42 7.26 -21.67
#